data_dee41997de731595d4e641846870e887
#
_entry.id   dee41997de731595d4e641846870e887
#
_cell.length_a   1.000
_cell.length_b   1.000
_cell.length_c   1.000
_cell.angle_alpha   90.00
_cell.angle_beta   90.00
_cell.angle_gamma   90.00
#
_symmetry.space_group_name_H-M   'P 1'
#
loop_
_entity.id
_entity.type
_entity.pdbx_description
1 polymer ?
#
loop_
_entity_poly.entity_id
_entity_poly.type
_entity_poly.pdbx_seq_one_letter_code
_entity_poly.pdbx_strand_id
1 'polypeptide(L)'
;MQHYGGMSEFVTTEVRGTTGVIALDRPKALNSLNPGMARAIDAALDAWRDDDAVEQVVIYSTGKHFCAGGDVRAAREGMLDGREAEVDGFFADEYAMNLKIANYPKPYIALCSGVIMGGGMGISAHGSHMVVTEDAFASMP
;
A
#
# COMPACT_ATOMS: atom_id res chain seq x y z
N MET A 1 10.37 18.89 -2.42
CA MET A 1 9.74 17.57 -2.23
C MET A 1 10.58 16.73 -1.28
N GLN A 2 9.96 16.20 -0.25
CA GLN A 2 10.66 15.32 0.69
C GLN A 2 10.73 13.91 0.13
N HIS A 3 11.92 13.34 0.19
CA HIS A 3 12.15 11.96 -0.22
C HIS A 3 12.33 11.08 1.02
N TYR A 4 11.59 10.01 1.08
CA TYR A 4 11.72 8.99 2.13
C TYR A 4 12.45 7.78 1.58
N GLY A 5 13.10 7.00 2.47
CA GLY A 5 13.96 5.89 2.09
C GLY A 5 13.31 4.75 1.33
N GLY A 6 12.00 4.75 1.14
CA GLY A 6 11.25 3.73 0.44
C GLY A 6 10.63 4.19 -0.87
N MET A 7 11.20 5.17 -1.54
CA MET A 7 10.63 5.72 -2.78
C MET A 7 10.35 4.66 -3.84
N SER A 8 9.24 4.84 -4.56
CA SER A 8 8.85 4.03 -5.70
C SER A 8 8.29 4.92 -6.81
N GLU A 9 8.54 4.56 -8.07
CA GLU A 9 7.92 5.22 -9.22
C GLU A 9 6.40 4.99 -9.29
N PHE A 10 5.89 3.96 -8.60
CA PHE A 10 4.48 3.59 -8.60
C PHE A 10 3.71 4.06 -7.37
N VAL A 11 4.37 4.72 -6.43
CA VAL A 11 3.74 5.27 -5.23
C VAL A 11 4.23 6.70 -5.05
N THR A 12 3.31 7.62 -4.95
CA THR A 12 3.62 8.99 -4.59
C THR A 12 3.11 9.29 -3.18
N THR A 13 3.87 10.06 -2.43
CA THR A 13 3.51 10.46 -1.08
C THR A 13 3.67 11.96 -0.94
N GLU A 14 2.68 12.61 -0.35
CA GLU A 14 2.72 14.05 -0.09
C GLU A 14 1.86 14.40 1.11
N VAL A 15 2.04 15.58 1.64
CA VAL A 15 1.17 16.13 2.68
C VAL A 15 0.35 17.26 2.06
N ARG A 16 -0.97 17.16 2.14
CA ARG A 16 -1.93 18.18 1.73
C ARG A 16 -2.66 18.68 2.96
N GLY A 17 -2.41 19.93 3.35
CA GLY A 17 -2.94 20.46 4.60
C GLY A 17 -2.40 19.62 5.78
N THR A 18 -3.27 18.94 6.49
CA THR A 18 -2.92 18.05 7.60
C THR A 18 -3.02 16.57 7.24
N THR A 19 -3.20 16.23 5.95
CA THR A 19 -3.39 14.87 5.49
C THR A 19 -2.16 14.36 4.75
N GLY A 20 -1.62 13.24 5.22
CA GLY A 20 -0.64 12.46 4.46
C GLY A 20 -1.37 11.66 3.39
N VAL A 21 -0.96 11.84 2.13
CA VAL A 21 -1.63 11.23 0.97
C VAL A 21 -0.69 10.25 0.29
N ILE A 22 -1.14 9.01 0.16
CA ILE A 22 -0.44 7.95 -0.56
C ILE A 22 -1.26 7.64 -1.82
N ALA A 23 -0.66 7.81 -2.99
CA ALA A 23 -1.30 7.50 -4.26
C ALA A 23 -0.61 6.31 -4.93
N LEU A 24 -1.41 5.28 -5.26
CA LEU A 24 -0.95 4.11 -6.01
C LEU A 24 -1.13 4.38 -7.50
N ASP A 25 -0.07 4.21 -8.28
CA ASP A 25 -0.05 4.50 -9.71
C ASP A 25 0.76 3.46 -10.49
N ARG A 26 0.24 2.23 -10.53
CA ARG A 26 0.78 1.12 -11.33
C ARG A 26 -0.35 0.48 -12.13
N PRO A 27 -0.94 1.23 -13.08
CA PRO A 27 -2.17 0.80 -13.75
C PRO A 27 -2.01 -0.48 -14.59
N LYS A 28 -0.85 -0.71 -15.20
CA LYS A 28 -0.60 -1.90 -16.02
C LYS A 28 -0.59 -3.20 -15.22
N ALA A 29 -0.40 -3.13 -13.91
CA ALA A 29 -0.40 -4.27 -13.00
C ALA A 29 -1.55 -4.21 -12.00
N LEU A 30 -2.59 -3.40 -12.26
CA LEU A 30 -3.72 -3.19 -11.37
C LEU A 30 -3.27 -2.83 -9.94
N ASN A 31 -2.20 -2.04 -9.82
CA ASN A 31 -1.56 -1.65 -8.57
C ASN A 31 -1.08 -2.82 -7.70
N SER A 32 -0.78 -3.99 -8.31
CA SER A 32 -0.20 -5.07 -7.52
C SER A 32 1.11 -4.59 -6.88
N LEU A 33 1.28 -4.98 -5.61
CA LEU A 33 2.36 -4.49 -4.76
C LEU A 33 3.68 -5.20 -5.09
N ASN A 34 4.69 -4.41 -5.40
CA ASN A 34 6.07 -4.88 -5.47
C ASN A 34 6.85 -4.40 -4.22
N PRO A 35 8.08 -4.88 -3.99
CA PRO A 35 8.86 -4.48 -2.83
C PRO A 35 9.07 -2.97 -2.69
N GLY A 36 9.29 -2.27 -3.80
CA GLY A 36 9.46 -0.81 -3.80
C GLY A 36 8.21 -0.07 -3.33
N MET A 37 7.04 -0.52 -3.78
CA MET A 37 5.76 0.06 -3.36
C MET A 37 5.53 -0.16 -1.87
N ALA A 38 5.75 -1.37 -1.37
CA ALA A 38 5.61 -1.68 0.05
C ALA A 38 6.54 -0.82 0.90
N ARG A 39 7.79 -0.68 0.50
CA ARG A 39 8.76 0.17 1.21
C ARG A 39 8.35 1.64 1.21
N ALA A 40 7.82 2.15 0.10
CA ALA A 40 7.38 3.54 0.01
C ALA A 40 6.21 3.82 0.96
N ILE A 41 5.23 2.92 1.01
CA ILE A 41 4.09 3.03 1.92
C ILE A 41 4.58 2.98 3.38
N ASP A 42 5.42 2.01 3.69
CA ASP A 42 5.97 1.82 5.05
C ASP A 42 6.76 3.04 5.52
N ALA A 43 7.61 3.59 4.65
CA ALA A 43 8.42 4.78 4.96
C ALA A 43 7.54 6.01 5.22
N ALA A 44 6.47 6.20 4.43
CA ALA A 44 5.54 7.30 4.63
C ALA A 44 4.81 7.17 5.98
N LEU A 45 4.35 5.97 6.31
CA LEU A 45 3.68 5.72 7.59
C LEU A 45 4.59 6.01 8.77
N ASP A 46 5.86 5.62 8.69
CA ASP A 46 6.85 5.90 9.72
C ASP A 46 7.11 7.40 9.86
N ALA A 47 7.28 8.10 8.73
CA ALA A 47 7.54 9.54 8.73
C ALA A 47 6.40 10.35 9.36
N TRP A 48 5.16 9.92 9.15
CA TRP A 48 3.98 10.66 9.60
C TRP A 48 3.46 10.26 10.98
N ARG A 49 3.90 9.11 11.50
CA ARG A 49 3.41 8.61 12.80
C ARG A 49 3.57 9.63 13.92
N ASP A 50 4.74 10.23 14.02
CA ASP A 50 5.09 11.15 15.11
C ASP A 50 5.13 12.60 14.66
N ASP A 51 4.69 12.90 13.45
CA ASP A 51 4.64 14.25 12.92
C ASP A 51 3.29 14.89 13.25
N ASP A 52 3.29 15.83 14.20
CA ASP A 52 2.08 16.51 14.66
C ASP A 52 1.39 17.33 13.57
N ALA A 53 2.10 17.68 12.49
CA ALA A 53 1.51 18.38 11.35
C ALA A 53 0.63 17.47 10.50
N VAL A 54 0.75 16.15 10.65
CA VAL A 54 -0.06 15.16 9.92
C VAL A 54 -1.08 14.55 10.89
N GLU A 55 -2.35 14.81 10.64
CA GLU A 55 -3.43 14.36 11.54
C GLU A 55 -4.06 13.05 11.08
N GLN A 56 -4.04 12.75 9.78
CA GLN A 56 -4.60 11.54 9.19
C GLN A 56 -3.87 11.15 7.92
N VAL A 57 -4.07 9.90 7.50
CA VAL A 57 -3.48 9.37 6.27
C VAL A 57 -4.59 8.87 5.34
N VAL A 58 -4.47 9.19 4.06
CA VAL A 58 -5.37 8.69 3.00
C VAL A 58 -4.54 7.93 1.99
N ILE A 59 -5.01 6.74 1.59
CA ILE A 59 -4.45 5.96 0.49
C ILE A 59 -5.52 5.74 -0.58
N TYR A 60 -5.15 5.97 -1.84
CA TYR A 60 -6.06 5.80 -2.96
C TYR A 60 -5.30 5.40 -4.22
N SER A 61 -6.02 5.01 -5.26
CA SER A 61 -5.47 4.74 -6.59
C SER A 61 -5.77 5.90 -7.54
N THR A 62 -4.81 6.24 -8.38
CA THR A 62 -5.02 7.22 -9.45
C THR A 62 -5.88 6.66 -10.58
N GLY A 63 -6.02 5.32 -10.67
CA GLY A 63 -6.79 4.65 -11.70
C GLY A 63 -8.08 4.03 -11.20
N LYS A 64 -8.63 3.12 -12.03
CA LYS A 64 -9.92 2.48 -11.77
C LYS A 64 -9.90 1.51 -10.61
N HIS A 65 -8.79 0.77 -10.43
CA HIS A 65 -8.67 -0.31 -9.46
C HIS A 65 -7.77 0.09 -8.30
N PHE A 66 -8.18 -0.26 -7.08
CA PHE A 66 -7.40 0.09 -5.90
C PHE A 66 -6.09 -0.70 -5.85
N CYS A 67 -6.19 -2.04 -5.71
CA CYS A 67 -4.99 -2.89 -5.64
C CYS A 67 -5.37 -4.35 -5.81
N ALA A 68 -4.71 -5.04 -6.75
CA ALA A 68 -4.95 -6.46 -7.03
C ALA A 68 -4.18 -7.40 -6.10
N GLY A 69 -3.42 -6.87 -5.13
CA GLY A 69 -2.69 -7.66 -4.15
C GLY A 69 -1.19 -7.60 -4.34
N GLY A 70 -0.46 -8.56 -3.78
CA GLY A 70 0.96 -8.69 -4.01
C GLY A 70 1.25 -9.12 -5.45
N ASP A 71 2.43 -8.79 -5.95
CA ASP A 71 2.84 -9.18 -7.30
C ASP A 71 3.20 -10.67 -7.33
N VAL A 72 2.17 -11.51 -7.50
CA VAL A 72 2.29 -12.97 -7.51
C VAL A 72 3.16 -13.45 -8.66
N ARG A 73 3.08 -12.76 -9.80
CA ARG A 73 3.90 -13.09 -10.96
C ARG A 73 5.39 -12.90 -10.66
N ALA A 74 5.74 -11.75 -10.09
CA ALA A 74 7.12 -11.48 -9.70
C ALA A 74 7.60 -12.44 -8.61
N ALA A 75 6.74 -12.78 -7.64
CA ALA A 75 7.06 -13.76 -6.61
C ALA A 75 7.33 -15.15 -7.23
N ARG A 76 6.51 -15.58 -8.16
CA ARG A 76 6.71 -16.86 -8.86
C ARG A 76 8.02 -16.86 -9.64
N GLU A 77 8.31 -15.80 -10.38
CA GLU A 77 9.57 -15.66 -11.12
C GLU A 77 10.77 -15.69 -10.17
N GLY A 78 10.68 -15.02 -9.04
CA GLY A 78 11.72 -15.04 -8.01
C GLY A 78 11.98 -16.44 -7.45
N MET A 79 10.93 -17.21 -7.18
CA MET A 79 11.04 -18.59 -6.72
C MET A 79 11.70 -19.49 -7.78
N LEU A 80 11.30 -19.35 -9.03
CA LEU A 80 11.87 -20.13 -10.15
C LEU A 80 13.34 -19.79 -10.40
N ASP A 81 13.76 -18.55 -10.13
CA ASP A 81 15.13 -18.07 -10.30
C ASP A 81 16.02 -18.32 -9.08
N GLY A 82 15.51 -19.02 -8.06
CA GLY A 82 16.26 -19.29 -6.85
C GLY A 82 16.41 -18.11 -5.89
N ARG A 83 15.58 -17.08 -6.03
CA ARG A 83 15.56 -15.89 -5.15
C ARG A 83 14.51 -16.03 -4.03
N GLU A 84 14.42 -17.22 -3.45
CA GLU A 84 13.42 -17.55 -2.43
C GLU A 84 13.52 -16.64 -1.20
N ALA A 85 14.73 -16.34 -0.75
CA ALA A 85 14.95 -15.47 0.41
C ALA A 85 14.42 -14.05 0.16
N GLU A 86 14.55 -13.53 -1.07
CA GLU A 86 14.01 -12.21 -1.43
C GLU A 86 12.48 -12.23 -1.44
N VAL A 87 11.86 -13.29 -1.96
CA VAL A 87 10.41 -13.45 -1.99
C VAL A 87 9.86 -13.55 -0.56
N ASP A 88 10.46 -14.37 0.27
CA ASP A 88 10.07 -14.51 1.67
C ASP A 88 10.24 -13.20 2.43
N GLY A 89 11.30 -12.46 2.17
CA GLY A 89 11.55 -11.14 2.74
C GLY A 89 10.47 -10.14 2.34
N PHE A 90 10.03 -10.16 1.10
CA PHE A 90 8.95 -9.30 0.63
C PHE A 90 7.63 -9.59 1.35
N PHE A 91 7.25 -10.85 1.49
CA PHE A 91 6.02 -11.22 2.21
C PHE A 91 6.10 -10.85 3.69
N ALA A 92 7.26 -11.04 4.32
CA ALA A 92 7.47 -10.63 5.70
C ALA A 92 7.31 -9.12 5.86
N ASP A 93 7.88 -8.32 4.95
CA ASP A 93 7.75 -6.86 4.95
C ASP A 93 6.30 -6.42 4.71
N GLU A 94 5.58 -7.09 3.81
CA GLU A 94 4.18 -6.81 3.55
C GLU A 94 3.31 -7.07 4.79
N TYR A 95 3.51 -8.19 5.47
CA TYR A 95 2.76 -8.50 6.69
C TYR A 95 3.11 -7.55 7.83
N ALA A 96 4.38 -7.16 7.97
CA ALA A 96 4.80 -6.17 8.97
C ALA A 96 4.14 -4.80 8.69
N MET A 97 4.06 -4.41 7.43
CA MET A 97 3.37 -3.19 7.02
C MET A 97 1.87 -3.24 7.34
N ASN A 98 1.22 -4.38 7.07
CA ASN A 98 -0.20 -4.57 7.40
C ASN A 98 -0.45 -4.43 8.89
N LEU A 99 0.43 -5.00 9.72
CA LEU A 99 0.34 -4.87 11.17
C LEU A 99 0.54 -3.41 11.62
N LYS A 100 1.44 -2.69 11.00
CA LYS A 100 1.66 -1.27 11.24
C LYS A 100 0.40 -0.45 10.94
N ILE A 101 -0.28 -0.74 9.83
CA ILE A 101 -1.55 -0.10 9.46
C ILE A 101 -2.62 -0.40 10.51
N ALA A 102 -2.74 -1.67 10.94
CA ALA A 102 -3.73 -2.08 11.94
C ALA A 102 -3.55 -1.38 13.28
N ASN A 103 -2.32 -1.04 13.64
CA ASN A 103 -1.97 -0.39 14.90
C ASN A 103 -1.62 1.09 14.76
N TYR A 104 -1.91 1.68 13.60
CA TYR A 104 -1.52 3.07 13.35
C TYR A 104 -2.26 4.02 14.30
N PRO A 105 -1.55 4.97 14.94
CA PRO A 105 -2.15 5.83 15.98
C PRO A 105 -3.02 6.96 15.42
N LYS A 106 -3.03 7.16 14.12
CA LYS A 106 -3.82 8.20 13.43
C LYS A 106 -4.85 7.54 12.52
N PRO A 107 -5.94 8.25 12.16
CA PRO A 107 -6.87 7.73 11.18
C PRO A 107 -6.16 7.37 9.87
N TYR A 108 -6.39 6.16 9.40
CA TYR A 108 -5.89 5.63 8.13
C TYR A 108 -7.10 5.31 7.27
N ILE A 109 -7.26 6.07 6.20
CA ILE A 109 -8.48 6.06 5.38
C ILE A 109 -8.11 5.53 3.99
N ALA A 110 -8.64 4.38 3.62
CA ALA A 110 -8.47 3.82 2.28
C ALA A 110 -9.70 4.14 1.43
N LEU A 111 -9.46 4.80 0.28
CA LEU A 111 -10.50 5.09 -0.71
C LEU A 111 -10.38 4.05 -1.82
N CYS A 112 -11.31 3.09 -1.85
CA CYS A 112 -11.17 1.89 -2.67
C CYS A 112 -12.21 1.85 -3.77
N SER A 113 -11.74 1.66 -5.01
CA SER A 113 -12.58 1.50 -6.20
C SER A 113 -12.11 0.27 -6.99
N GLY A 114 -13.02 -0.33 -7.77
CA GLY A 114 -12.69 -1.47 -8.61
C GLY A 114 -12.16 -2.66 -7.82
N VAL A 115 -11.07 -3.26 -8.27
CA VAL A 115 -10.51 -4.47 -7.67
C VAL A 115 -9.76 -4.17 -6.37
N ILE A 116 -10.08 -4.94 -5.31
CA ILE A 116 -9.40 -4.92 -4.01
C ILE A 116 -9.18 -6.38 -3.62
N MET A 117 -7.98 -6.92 -3.81
CA MET A 117 -7.72 -8.35 -3.64
C MET A 117 -6.45 -8.61 -2.82
N GLY A 118 -6.43 -9.66 -2.03
CA GLY A 118 -5.26 -10.11 -1.31
C GLY A 118 -4.56 -9.00 -0.52
N GLY A 119 -3.33 -8.67 -0.88
CA GLY A 119 -2.57 -7.57 -0.28
C GLY A 119 -3.25 -6.20 -0.37
N GLY A 120 -4.15 -6.01 -1.37
CA GLY A 120 -4.99 -4.82 -1.45
C GLY A 120 -5.95 -4.71 -0.27
N MET A 121 -6.48 -5.84 0.22
CA MET A 121 -7.25 -5.87 1.46
C MET A 121 -6.36 -5.54 2.66
N GLY A 122 -5.11 -6.00 2.65
CA GLY A 122 -4.15 -5.73 3.72
C GLY A 122 -3.85 -4.25 3.90
N ILE A 123 -3.72 -3.49 2.82
CA ILE A 123 -3.44 -2.05 2.88
C ILE A 123 -4.71 -1.20 2.98
N SER A 124 -5.89 -1.80 3.05
CA SER A 124 -7.17 -1.06 3.15
C SER A 124 -7.97 -1.46 4.39
N ALA A 125 -8.31 -2.73 4.54
CA ALA A 125 -9.26 -3.19 5.55
C ALA A 125 -8.72 -3.14 6.97
N HIS A 126 -7.40 -3.17 7.16
CA HIS A 126 -6.78 -3.10 8.49
C HIS A 126 -6.73 -1.69 9.08
N GLY A 127 -6.93 -0.66 8.26
CA GLY A 127 -6.96 0.73 8.73
C GLY A 127 -8.26 1.06 9.44
N SER A 128 -8.31 2.27 10.01
CA SER A 128 -9.47 2.71 10.77
C SER A 128 -10.73 2.95 9.93
N HIS A 129 -10.55 3.28 8.64
CA HIS A 129 -11.65 3.60 7.72
C HIS A 129 -11.39 3.00 6.34
N MET A 130 -12.38 2.30 5.81
CA MET A 130 -12.35 1.80 4.44
C MET A 130 -13.60 2.30 3.71
N VAL A 131 -13.40 3.16 2.71
CA VAL A 131 -14.48 3.68 1.89
C VAL A 131 -14.45 2.99 0.54
N VAL A 132 -15.57 2.43 0.12
CA VAL A 132 -15.67 1.69 -1.14
C VAL A 132 -16.67 2.37 -2.06
N THR A 133 -16.36 2.36 -3.35
CA THR A 133 -17.30 2.83 -4.39
C THR A 133 -18.26 1.72 -4.80
N GLU A 134 -19.29 2.06 -5.57
CA GLU A 134 -20.31 1.10 -6.01
C GLU A 134 -19.73 0.00 -6.92
N ASP A 135 -18.65 0.30 -7.64
CA ASP A 135 -17.97 -0.64 -8.53
C ASP A 135 -16.90 -1.48 -7.82
N ALA A 136 -16.76 -1.37 -6.52
CA ALA A 136 -15.74 -2.11 -5.77
C ALA A 136 -16.01 -3.62 -5.79
N PHE A 137 -14.94 -4.39 -6.00
CA PHE A 137 -14.95 -5.84 -5.98
C PHE A 137 -13.82 -6.32 -5.06
N ALA A 138 -14.16 -6.84 -3.89
CA ALA A 138 -13.18 -7.29 -2.90
C ALA A 138 -13.14 -8.81 -2.81
N SER A 139 -11.95 -9.38 -2.71
CA SER A 139 -11.74 -10.82 -2.59
C SER A 139 -10.45 -11.13 -1.82
N MET A 140 -10.49 -12.17 -1.03
CA MET A 140 -9.32 -12.81 -0.40
C MET A 140 -9.20 -14.22 -0.97
N PRO A 141 -8.52 -14.36 -2.09
CA PRO A 141 -8.35 -15.67 -2.72
C PRO A 141 -7.50 -16.64 -1.91
#